data_67f49efd18887c867f7bd5f3e1ba98dc
#
_entry.id   67f49efd18887c867f7bd5f3e1ba98dc
#
_cell.length_a   1.000
_cell.length_b   1.000
_cell.length_c   1.000
_cell.angle_alpha   90.00
_cell.angle_beta   90.00
_cell.angle_gamma   90.00
#
_symmetry.space_group_name_H-M   'P 1'
#
loop_
_entity.id
_entity.type
_entity.pdbx_description
1 polymer ?
#
loop_
_entity_poly.entity_id
_entity_poly.type
_entity_poly.pdbx_seq_one_letter_code
_entity_poly.pdbx_strand_id
1 'polypeptide(L)'
;MKNILLIISILLFTGCQDSLKFWGDKTEKESKKEPKKVDSNTTIETTKYTEKQLEVKEYFELYLNQLEGLDTEGIISMTYPQLFIPINKALFKQYVNTLLTSSHIAVESFDANITDIGTVQSYSQGEFVHLRYYSTIRLAFINPELYNNELSIKVLKDVLSSKYGKENITVEPENRTIIIRKEEKLLGIKENEKEWKFIGDNQEYRRLYPRILPMDILSQI
;
A
#
# COMPACT_ATOMS: atom_id res chain seq x y z
N MET A 1 0.94 -4.35 -25.54
CA MET A 1 1.47 -5.25 -24.50
C MET A 1 2.61 -4.62 -23.69
N LYS A 2 3.63 -3.95 -24.28
CA LYS A 2 4.70 -3.29 -23.52
C LYS A 2 4.18 -2.22 -22.52
N ASN A 3 3.16 -1.48 -22.87
CA ASN A 3 2.61 -0.40 -22.01
C ASN A 3 1.76 -0.93 -20.84
N ILE A 4 1.08 -2.07 -20.99
CA ILE A 4 0.33 -2.73 -19.90
C ILE A 4 1.29 -3.26 -18.83
N LEU A 5 2.40 -3.88 -19.25
CA LEU A 5 3.46 -4.32 -18.34
C LEU A 5 4.08 -3.16 -17.57
N LEU A 6 4.19 -1.98 -18.19
CA LEU A 6 4.71 -0.79 -17.53
C LEU A 6 3.74 -0.25 -16.47
N ILE A 7 2.43 -0.19 -16.75
CA ILE A 7 1.39 0.26 -15.81
C ILE A 7 1.30 -0.73 -14.63
N ILE A 8 1.34 -2.02 -14.90
CA ILE A 8 1.39 -3.05 -13.87
C ILE A 8 2.65 -2.88 -13.01
N SER A 9 3.82 -2.58 -13.59
CA SER A 9 5.05 -2.42 -12.82
C SER A 9 5.02 -1.28 -11.81
N ILE A 10 4.07 -0.35 -11.89
CA ILE A 10 3.97 0.82 -11.05
C ILE A 10 3.08 0.62 -9.84
N LEU A 11 1.95 -0.03 -10.01
CA LEU A 11 1.27 -0.65 -8.88
C LEU A 11 2.22 -1.64 -8.16
N LEU A 12 3.34 -1.98 -8.84
CA LEU A 12 4.38 -2.92 -8.43
C LEU A 12 5.42 -2.34 -7.47
N PHE A 13 5.57 -1.03 -7.36
CA PHE A 13 6.47 -0.43 -6.35
C PHE A 13 5.95 -0.56 -4.91
N THR A 14 4.75 -1.09 -4.74
CA THR A 14 4.11 -1.29 -3.44
C THR A 14 3.79 -2.75 -3.11
N GLY A 15 4.40 -3.75 -3.67
CA GLY A 15 3.93 -5.12 -3.46
C GLY A 15 4.97 -6.15 -3.05
N CYS A 16 4.71 -6.80 -1.96
CA CYS A 16 5.40 -7.97 -1.43
C CYS A 16 5.53 -9.12 -2.40
N GLN A 17 6.72 -9.65 -2.47
CA GLN A 17 7.00 -11.00 -2.94
C GLN A 17 7.62 -11.81 -1.80
N ASP A 18 6.76 -12.29 -0.91
CA ASP A 18 7.10 -13.38 0.02
C ASP A 18 6.02 -14.44 -0.04
N SER A 19 6.14 -15.33 -1.02
CA SER A 19 5.39 -16.60 -1.03
C SER A 19 6.15 -17.64 -1.81
N LEU A 20 7.26 -18.11 -1.26
CA LEU A 20 7.81 -19.43 -1.62
C LEU A 20 8.42 -20.06 -0.36
N LYS A 21 7.70 -21.06 0.14
CA LYS A 21 8.03 -22.09 1.14
C LYS A 21 7.34 -21.94 2.49
N PHE A 22 6.23 -22.61 2.64
CA PHE A 22 6.17 -23.67 3.65
C PHE A 22 4.99 -24.61 3.34
N TRP A 23 5.28 -25.81 2.94
CA TRP A 23 4.40 -26.95 3.01
C TRP A 23 4.38 -27.47 4.45
N GLY A 24 3.22 -27.62 5.04
CA GLY A 24 3.05 -28.19 6.36
C GLY A 24 1.59 -28.22 6.79
N ASP A 25 0.97 -29.32 6.45
CA ASP A 25 -0.32 -29.84 6.88
C ASP A 25 -0.66 -29.59 8.36
N LYS A 26 -1.89 -29.13 8.65
CA LYS A 26 -2.78 -29.77 9.65
C LYS A 26 -4.15 -29.09 9.78
N THR A 27 -5.13 -29.92 9.63
CA THR A 27 -6.56 -29.91 9.85
C THR A 27 -7.07 -29.33 11.18
N GLU A 28 -8.36 -28.86 11.10
CA GLU A 28 -9.42 -28.81 12.13
C GLU A 28 -9.45 -27.59 13.07
N LYS A 29 -10.55 -26.89 13.25
CA LYS A 29 -11.96 -27.19 13.54
C LYS A 29 -12.83 -25.92 13.45
N GLU A 30 -14.02 -26.07 12.88
CA GLU A 30 -15.15 -25.11 12.98
C GLU A 30 -15.59 -24.88 14.42
N SER A 31 -15.94 -23.64 14.75
CA SER A 31 -16.85 -23.33 15.83
C SER A 31 -17.71 -22.10 15.45
N LYS A 32 -18.95 -22.36 15.12
CA LYS A 32 -20.05 -21.37 15.03
C LYS A 32 -20.28 -20.73 16.40
N LYS A 33 -20.40 -19.39 16.47
CA LYS A 33 -21.14 -18.69 17.51
C LYS A 33 -21.95 -17.54 16.92
N GLU A 34 -23.25 -17.56 17.27
CA GLU A 34 -24.28 -16.60 16.92
C GLU A 34 -24.08 -15.21 17.57
N PRO A 35 -24.72 -14.16 17.02
CA PRO A 35 -24.52 -12.78 17.47
C PRO A 35 -25.36 -12.47 18.71
N LYS A 36 -24.71 -11.89 19.74
CA LYS A 36 -25.39 -11.30 20.89
C LYS A 36 -25.66 -9.80 20.64
N LYS A 37 -26.87 -9.39 21.03
CA LYS A 37 -27.40 -8.04 21.05
C LYS A 37 -26.45 -7.07 21.76
N VAL A 38 -26.33 -5.89 21.17
CA VAL A 38 -25.59 -4.74 21.73
C VAL A 38 -26.55 -3.94 22.60
N ASP A 39 -26.28 -3.87 23.88
CA ASP A 39 -26.83 -2.88 24.80
C ASP A 39 -25.91 -1.66 24.80
N SER A 40 -26.51 -0.51 24.54
CA SER A 40 -25.89 0.79 24.56
C SER A 40 -25.50 1.20 25.98
N ASN A 41 -24.21 1.14 26.28
CA ASN A 41 -23.62 1.89 27.39
C ASN A 41 -22.37 2.60 26.88
N THR A 42 -22.36 3.92 26.95
CA THR A 42 -21.22 4.80 26.67
C THR A 42 -20.08 4.46 27.62
N THR A 43 -19.26 3.52 27.23
CA THR A 43 -18.00 3.21 27.90
C THR A 43 -16.94 4.07 27.22
N ILE A 44 -16.23 4.84 28.02
CA ILE A 44 -15.00 5.57 27.64
C ILE A 44 -14.11 4.58 26.88
N GLU A 45 -13.96 4.76 25.57
CA GLU A 45 -13.00 4.00 24.77
C GLU A 45 -11.61 4.29 25.36
N THR A 46 -11.10 3.34 26.12
CA THR A 46 -9.68 3.28 26.46
C THR A 46 -8.94 3.33 25.14
N THR A 47 -8.25 4.43 24.89
CA THR A 47 -7.56 4.71 23.62
C THR A 47 -6.63 3.56 23.30
N LYS A 48 -6.93 2.82 22.24
CA LYS A 48 -6.15 1.68 21.72
C LYS A 48 -4.70 2.06 21.41
N TYR A 49 -4.42 3.35 21.31
CA TYR A 49 -3.15 3.94 20.88
C TYR A 49 -2.54 4.85 21.97
N THR A 50 -1.21 4.86 22.04
CA THR A 50 -0.46 5.85 22.82
C THR A 50 -0.56 7.23 22.17
N GLU A 51 -0.21 8.31 22.91
CA GLU A 51 -0.20 9.67 22.39
C GLU A 51 0.66 9.81 21.11
N LYS A 52 1.85 9.20 21.10
CA LYS A 52 2.73 9.18 19.91
C LYS A 52 2.11 8.42 18.73
N GLN A 53 1.43 7.32 18.99
CA GLN A 53 0.73 6.58 17.94
C GLN A 53 -0.47 7.35 17.39
N LEU A 54 -1.13 8.17 18.21
CA LEU A 54 -2.21 9.06 17.74
C LEU A 54 -1.66 10.15 16.82
N GLU A 55 -0.53 10.76 17.16
CA GLU A 55 0.15 11.71 16.27
C GLU A 55 0.50 11.05 14.93
N VAL A 56 1.13 9.88 14.96
CA VAL A 56 1.44 9.10 13.73
C VAL A 56 0.19 8.84 12.91
N LYS A 57 -0.90 8.44 13.58
CA LYS A 57 -2.18 8.11 12.94
C LYS A 57 -2.73 9.28 12.15
N GLU A 58 -2.70 10.49 12.70
CA GLU A 58 -3.17 11.70 12.02
C GLU A 58 -2.39 11.96 10.72
N TYR A 59 -1.06 11.90 10.75
CA TYR A 59 -0.23 12.05 9.54
C TYR A 59 -0.43 10.89 8.56
N PHE A 60 -0.63 9.68 9.07
CA PHE A 60 -0.85 8.52 8.21
C PHE A 60 -2.22 8.59 7.51
N GLU A 61 -3.27 9.04 8.19
CA GLU A 61 -4.57 9.31 7.57
C GLU A 61 -4.46 10.39 6.48
N LEU A 62 -3.70 11.46 6.74
CA LEU A 62 -3.44 12.47 5.71
C LEU A 62 -2.74 11.88 4.48
N TYR A 63 -1.73 11.02 4.68
CA TYR A 63 -1.05 10.33 3.57
C TYR A 63 -1.99 9.43 2.78
N LEU A 64 -2.83 8.64 3.46
CA LEU A 64 -3.82 7.78 2.80
C LEU A 64 -4.85 8.60 2.02
N ASN A 65 -5.30 9.74 2.56
CA ASN A 65 -6.19 10.67 1.84
C ASN A 65 -5.55 11.22 0.55
N GLN A 66 -4.22 11.47 0.54
CA GLN A 66 -3.52 11.86 -0.69
C GLN A 66 -3.50 10.72 -1.72
N LEU A 67 -3.33 9.46 -1.25
CA LEU A 67 -3.41 8.29 -2.12
C LEU A 67 -4.82 8.09 -2.68
N GLU A 68 -5.85 8.21 -1.85
CA GLU A 68 -7.26 8.09 -2.24
C GLU A 68 -7.67 9.20 -3.22
N GLY A 69 -7.23 10.41 -2.95
CA GLY A 69 -7.44 11.57 -3.84
C GLY A 69 -6.57 11.56 -5.10
N LEU A 70 -5.65 10.60 -5.23
CA LEU A 70 -4.66 10.51 -6.32
C LEU A 70 -3.85 11.82 -6.48
N ASP A 71 -3.64 12.53 -5.37
CA ASP A 71 -2.87 13.79 -5.34
C ASP A 71 -1.37 13.53 -5.39
N THR A 72 -0.80 13.61 -6.59
CA THR A 72 0.63 13.38 -6.81
C THR A 72 1.53 14.30 -5.98
N GLU A 73 1.19 15.58 -5.84
CA GLU A 73 1.99 16.55 -5.07
C GLU A 73 1.91 16.24 -3.58
N GLY A 74 0.71 15.95 -3.09
CA GLY A 74 0.47 15.55 -1.71
C GLY A 74 1.25 14.26 -1.37
N ILE A 75 1.17 13.23 -2.21
CA ILE A 75 1.91 11.97 -2.05
C ILE A 75 3.42 12.25 -1.96
N ILE A 76 3.97 13.03 -2.91
CA ILE A 76 5.39 13.38 -2.94
C ILE A 76 5.80 14.18 -1.70
N SER A 77 4.96 15.12 -1.26
CA SER A 77 5.25 15.96 -0.10
C SER A 77 5.33 15.16 1.20
N MET A 78 4.56 14.08 1.31
CA MET A 78 4.54 13.18 2.46
C MET A 78 5.47 11.98 2.32
N THR A 79 6.12 11.80 1.16
CA THR A 79 7.14 10.77 0.95
C THR A 79 8.43 11.16 1.67
N TYR A 80 9.11 10.17 2.28
CA TYR A 80 10.41 10.38 2.93
C TYR A 80 11.45 10.98 1.96
N PRO A 81 11.99 12.19 2.23
CA PRO A 81 12.75 12.95 1.23
C PRO A 81 14.01 12.26 0.74
N GLN A 82 14.67 11.45 1.59
CA GLN A 82 15.90 10.76 1.23
C GLN A 82 15.69 9.73 0.11
N LEU A 83 14.44 9.29 -0.11
CA LEU A 83 14.09 8.45 -1.26
C LEU A 83 14.48 9.12 -2.60
N PHE A 84 14.42 10.44 -2.67
CA PHE A 84 14.71 11.18 -3.89
C PHE A 84 16.20 11.45 -4.14
N ILE A 85 17.10 10.91 -3.29
CA ILE A 85 18.54 10.90 -3.54
C ILE A 85 18.88 9.87 -4.64
N PRO A 86 18.51 8.56 -4.50
CA PRO A 86 18.73 7.58 -5.55
C PRO A 86 17.69 7.61 -6.68
N ILE A 87 16.51 8.22 -6.45
CA ILE A 87 15.40 8.28 -7.40
C ILE A 87 15.16 9.73 -7.82
N ASN A 88 15.21 10.01 -9.11
CA ASN A 88 14.91 11.36 -9.61
C ASN A 88 13.45 11.73 -9.33
N LYS A 89 13.24 12.78 -8.50
CA LYS A 89 11.91 13.26 -8.07
C LYS A 89 11.02 13.66 -9.26
N ALA A 90 11.60 14.33 -10.27
CA ALA A 90 10.82 14.76 -11.45
C ALA A 90 10.36 13.57 -12.29
N LEU A 91 11.23 12.55 -12.47
CA LEU A 91 10.84 11.32 -13.14
C LEU A 91 9.80 10.55 -12.34
N PHE A 92 9.93 10.48 -11.02
CA PHE A 92 8.92 9.86 -10.15
C PHE A 92 7.55 10.55 -10.31
N LYS A 93 7.52 11.88 -10.25
CA LYS A 93 6.31 12.67 -10.46
C LYS A 93 5.70 12.43 -11.85
N GLN A 94 6.52 12.52 -12.91
CA GLN A 94 6.06 12.26 -14.28
C GLN A 94 5.46 10.86 -14.40
N TYR A 95 6.05 9.91 -13.75
CA TYR A 95 5.65 8.53 -13.73
C TYR A 95 4.29 8.34 -13.04
N VAL A 96 4.09 8.89 -11.85
CA VAL A 96 2.80 8.87 -11.16
C VAL A 96 1.72 9.55 -12.02
N ASN A 97 2.01 10.72 -12.57
CA ASN A 97 1.06 11.44 -13.45
C ASN A 97 0.69 10.62 -14.69
N THR A 98 1.66 9.94 -15.33
CA THR A 98 1.39 9.10 -16.50
C THR A 98 0.43 7.96 -16.19
N LEU A 99 0.45 7.45 -14.94
CA LEU A 99 -0.51 6.44 -14.50
C LEU A 99 -1.91 6.99 -14.36
N LEU A 100 -2.00 8.14 -13.69
CA LEU A 100 -3.27 8.77 -13.38
C LEU A 100 -3.95 9.34 -14.64
N THR A 101 -3.16 9.68 -15.67
CA THR A 101 -3.64 10.24 -16.94
C THR A 101 -3.59 9.25 -18.11
N SER A 102 -3.48 7.95 -17.83
CA SER A 102 -3.45 6.93 -18.89
C SER A 102 -4.75 6.92 -19.70
N SER A 103 -4.62 6.96 -21.03
CA SER A 103 -5.76 6.80 -21.94
C SER A 103 -6.27 5.35 -22.07
N HIS A 104 -5.60 4.40 -21.42
CA HIS A 104 -5.89 2.98 -21.55
C HIS A 104 -6.51 2.38 -20.28
N ILE A 105 -6.08 2.85 -19.12
CA ILE A 105 -6.52 2.36 -17.82
C ILE A 105 -6.73 3.56 -16.90
N ALA A 106 -7.87 3.62 -16.22
CA ALA A 106 -8.14 4.58 -15.17
C ALA A 106 -8.07 3.91 -13.80
N VAL A 107 -7.54 4.60 -12.81
CA VAL A 107 -7.78 4.27 -11.40
C VAL A 107 -9.13 4.89 -11.04
N GLU A 108 -10.18 4.07 -10.87
CA GLU A 108 -11.52 4.53 -10.52
C GLU A 108 -11.65 4.86 -9.04
N SER A 109 -11.06 4.01 -8.19
CA SER A 109 -10.97 4.27 -6.77
C SER A 109 -9.70 3.64 -6.18
N PHE A 110 -9.25 4.26 -5.11
CA PHE A 110 -8.26 3.75 -4.19
C PHE A 110 -8.81 3.97 -2.79
N ASP A 111 -9.17 2.88 -2.10
CA ASP A 111 -9.68 2.92 -0.75
C ASP A 111 -8.63 2.32 0.18
N ALA A 112 -8.36 2.94 1.31
CA ALA A 112 -7.34 2.48 2.25
C ALA A 112 -7.81 2.55 3.71
N ASN A 113 -7.46 1.53 4.49
CA ASN A 113 -7.79 1.46 5.91
C ASN A 113 -6.57 1.05 6.73
N ILE A 114 -6.26 1.81 7.77
CA ILE A 114 -5.20 1.49 8.71
C ILE A 114 -5.52 0.20 9.45
N THR A 115 -4.62 -0.76 9.38
CA THR A 115 -4.75 -2.06 10.07
C THR A 115 -3.88 -2.14 11.30
N ASP A 116 -2.71 -1.49 11.29
CA ASP A 116 -1.79 -1.51 12.42
C ASP A 116 -0.88 -0.27 12.47
N ILE A 117 -0.63 0.21 13.68
CA ILE A 117 0.38 1.22 13.99
C ILE A 117 1.28 0.61 15.05
N GLY A 118 2.50 0.27 14.67
CA GLY A 118 3.49 -0.33 15.55
C GLY A 118 3.92 0.61 16.67
N THR A 119 4.83 0.11 17.51
CA THR A 119 5.44 0.94 18.55
C THR A 119 6.35 1.99 17.92
N VAL A 120 6.18 3.25 18.32
CA VAL A 120 7.09 4.35 17.93
C VAL A 120 8.44 4.13 18.62
N GLN A 121 9.48 4.04 17.81
CA GLN A 121 10.85 3.82 18.26
C GLN A 121 11.68 5.07 18.06
N SER A 122 12.61 5.33 18.97
CA SER A 122 13.53 6.48 18.89
C SER A 122 14.85 6.08 18.26
N TYR A 123 15.47 7.00 17.52
CA TYR A 123 16.84 6.89 17.03
C TYR A 123 17.54 8.24 17.19
N SER A 124 18.81 8.35 16.82
CA SER A 124 19.65 9.52 17.11
C SER A 124 19.11 10.85 16.57
N GLN A 125 18.33 10.83 15.48
CA GLN A 125 17.82 12.04 14.81
C GLN A 125 16.30 12.19 14.91
N GLY A 126 15.59 11.29 15.60
CA GLY A 126 14.14 11.38 15.71
C GLY A 126 13.45 10.08 16.08
N GLU A 127 12.36 9.78 15.37
CA GLU A 127 11.49 8.65 15.65
C GLU A 127 11.11 7.93 14.35
N PHE A 128 10.85 6.63 14.46
CA PHE A 128 10.31 5.84 13.35
C PHE A 128 9.28 4.82 13.85
N VAL A 129 8.46 4.31 12.92
CA VAL A 129 7.36 3.39 13.23
C VAL A 129 7.04 2.51 12.03
N HIS A 130 6.74 1.24 12.27
CA HIS A 130 6.16 0.35 11.25
C HIS A 130 4.65 0.52 11.19
N LEU A 131 4.12 0.62 9.99
CA LEU A 131 2.71 0.85 9.71
C LEU A 131 2.18 -0.19 8.75
N ARG A 132 0.91 -0.54 8.88
CA ARG A 132 0.20 -1.40 7.92
C ARG A 132 -1.14 -0.79 7.58
N TYR A 133 -1.53 -0.96 6.33
CA TYR A 133 -2.87 -0.63 5.87
C TYR A 133 -3.33 -1.64 4.83
N TYR A 134 -4.62 -1.79 4.72
CA TYR A 134 -5.25 -2.60 3.69
C TYR A 134 -5.78 -1.67 2.61
N SER A 135 -5.46 -1.95 1.36
CA SER A 135 -5.94 -1.16 0.23
C SER A 135 -6.79 -1.97 -0.73
N THR A 136 -7.76 -1.30 -1.33
CA THR A 136 -8.56 -1.79 -2.46
C THR A 136 -8.39 -0.81 -3.61
N ILE A 137 -7.86 -1.29 -4.72
CA ILE A 137 -7.63 -0.49 -5.93
C ILE A 137 -8.58 -1.01 -7.01
N ARG A 138 -9.37 -0.11 -7.59
CA ARG A 138 -10.26 -0.41 -8.71
C ARG A 138 -9.70 0.19 -9.98
N LEU A 139 -9.42 -0.65 -10.97
CA LEU A 139 -8.85 -0.27 -12.26
C LEU A 139 -9.87 -0.53 -13.36
N ALA A 140 -10.25 0.51 -14.12
CA ALA A 140 -11.09 0.36 -15.31
C ALA A 140 -10.26 0.41 -16.59
N PHE A 141 -10.58 -0.45 -17.54
CA PHE A 141 -9.98 -0.46 -18.87
C PHE A 141 -10.77 0.43 -19.81
N ILE A 142 -10.27 1.63 -20.06
CA ILE A 142 -10.89 2.62 -20.95
C ILE A 142 -10.76 2.17 -22.40
N ASN A 143 -9.61 1.62 -22.78
CA ASN A 143 -9.39 1.12 -24.15
C ASN A 143 -10.00 -0.30 -24.30
N PRO A 144 -11.07 -0.46 -25.13
CA PRO A 144 -11.69 -1.74 -25.34
C PRO A 144 -10.74 -2.81 -25.90
N GLU A 145 -9.74 -2.43 -26.70
CA GLU A 145 -8.80 -3.36 -27.30
C GLU A 145 -7.94 -4.11 -26.30
N LEU A 146 -7.73 -3.53 -25.11
CA LEU A 146 -6.99 -4.17 -24.04
C LEU A 146 -7.79 -5.20 -23.25
N TYR A 147 -9.13 -5.17 -23.39
CA TYR A 147 -10.04 -5.94 -22.58
C TYR A 147 -11.12 -6.69 -23.40
N ASN A 148 -10.93 -6.79 -24.71
CA ASN A 148 -11.95 -7.34 -25.62
C ASN A 148 -11.86 -8.85 -25.84
N ASN A 149 -10.85 -9.53 -25.30
CA ASN A 149 -10.74 -10.98 -25.43
C ASN A 149 -10.40 -11.65 -24.09
N GLU A 150 -10.98 -12.81 -23.89
CA GLU A 150 -10.80 -13.62 -22.68
C GLU A 150 -9.33 -13.96 -22.40
N LEU A 151 -8.51 -14.12 -23.43
CA LEU A 151 -7.10 -14.45 -23.28
C LEU A 151 -6.32 -13.29 -22.65
N SER A 152 -6.56 -12.06 -23.09
CA SER A 152 -5.91 -10.87 -22.52
C SER A 152 -6.27 -10.68 -21.05
N ILE A 153 -7.56 -10.86 -20.73
CA ILE A 153 -8.08 -10.78 -19.34
C ILE A 153 -7.44 -11.87 -18.47
N LYS A 154 -7.39 -13.11 -19.00
CA LYS A 154 -6.79 -14.23 -18.29
C LYS A 154 -5.31 -13.99 -18.00
N VAL A 155 -4.53 -13.58 -19.00
CA VAL A 155 -3.09 -13.30 -18.84
C VAL A 155 -2.88 -12.20 -17.78
N LEU A 156 -3.67 -11.13 -17.82
CA LEU A 156 -3.59 -10.04 -16.84
C LEU A 156 -3.95 -10.52 -15.43
N LYS A 157 -5.04 -11.30 -15.32
CA LYS A 157 -5.44 -11.90 -14.05
C LYS A 157 -4.35 -12.82 -13.49
N ASP A 158 -3.76 -13.66 -14.33
CA ASP A 158 -2.70 -14.60 -13.92
C ASP A 158 -1.44 -13.85 -13.43
N VAL A 159 -1.04 -12.78 -14.14
CA VAL A 159 0.08 -11.91 -13.73
C VAL A 159 -0.20 -11.24 -12.38
N LEU A 160 -1.38 -10.63 -12.22
CA LEU A 160 -1.76 -9.98 -10.97
C LEU A 160 -1.92 -10.98 -9.82
N SER A 161 -2.51 -12.15 -10.09
CA SER A 161 -2.67 -13.21 -9.11
C SER A 161 -1.34 -13.80 -8.66
N SER A 162 -0.37 -13.92 -9.56
CA SER A 162 0.98 -14.38 -9.22
C SER A 162 1.69 -13.40 -8.27
N LYS A 163 1.33 -12.11 -8.36
CA LYS A 163 1.96 -11.07 -7.57
C LYS A 163 1.25 -10.79 -6.25
N TYR A 164 -0.07 -10.70 -6.28
CA TYR A 164 -0.87 -10.25 -5.13
C TYR A 164 -1.65 -11.38 -4.43
N GLY A 165 -1.58 -12.61 -4.95
CA GLY A 165 -2.43 -13.71 -4.52
C GLY A 165 -3.74 -13.76 -5.32
N LYS A 166 -4.17 -14.96 -5.65
CA LYS A 166 -5.37 -15.19 -6.47
C LYS A 166 -6.65 -14.68 -5.80
N GLU A 167 -6.72 -14.80 -4.49
CA GLU A 167 -7.83 -14.37 -3.63
C GLU A 167 -7.98 -12.84 -3.59
N ASN A 168 -6.92 -12.12 -3.88
CA ASN A 168 -6.86 -10.66 -3.83
C ASN A 168 -7.23 -10.00 -5.18
N ILE A 169 -7.44 -10.79 -6.23
CA ILE A 169 -7.77 -10.30 -7.56
C ILE A 169 -9.19 -10.69 -7.94
N THR A 170 -10.04 -9.69 -8.13
CA THR A 170 -11.38 -9.86 -8.68
C THR A 170 -11.44 -9.23 -10.06
N VAL A 171 -11.97 -9.95 -11.04
CA VAL A 171 -12.21 -9.47 -12.40
C VAL A 171 -13.70 -9.33 -12.60
N GLU A 172 -14.14 -8.17 -13.06
CA GLU A 172 -15.53 -7.86 -13.41
C GLU A 172 -15.62 -7.60 -14.92
N PRO A 173 -15.86 -8.65 -15.74
CA PRO A 173 -15.81 -8.53 -17.21
C PRO A 173 -16.81 -7.53 -17.77
N GLU A 174 -18.03 -7.50 -17.20
CA GLU A 174 -19.11 -6.63 -17.66
C GLU A 174 -18.78 -5.14 -17.51
N ASN A 175 -18.02 -4.81 -16.45
CA ASN A 175 -17.60 -3.44 -16.15
C ASN A 175 -16.21 -3.11 -16.71
N ARG A 176 -15.53 -4.07 -17.32
CA ARG A 176 -14.12 -3.96 -17.74
C ARG A 176 -13.22 -3.52 -16.60
N THR A 177 -13.44 -4.07 -15.41
CA THR A 177 -12.77 -3.65 -14.19
C THR A 177 -11.98 -4.79 -13.56
N ILE A 178 -10.86 -4.45 -12.96
CA ILE A 178 -10.10 -5.34 -12.08
C ILE A 178 -9.98 -4.68 -10.72
N ILE A 179 -10.30 -5.43 -9.68
CA ILE A 179 -10.15 -5.02 -8.29
C ILE A 179 -8.96 -5.76 -7.70
N ILE A 180 -8.02 -5.02 -7.13
CA ILE A 180 -6.84 -5.53 -6.45
C ILE A 180 -6.97 -5.18 -4.97
N ARG A 181 -6.91 -6.18 -4.10
CA ARG A 181 -6.88 -6.02 -2.65
C ARG A 181 -5.53 -6.45 -2.12
N LYS A 182 -4.95 -5.67 -1.20
CA LYS A 182 -3.65 -6.01 -0.63
C LYS A 182 -3.40 -5.35 0.71
N GLU A 183 -2.64 -6.03 1.56
CA GLU A 183 -2.02 -5.42 2.71
C GLU A 183 -0.69 -4.77 2.31
N GLU A 184 -0.48 -3.55 2.75
CA GLU A 184 0.71 -2.77 2.50
C GLU A 184 1.43 -2.42 3.80
N LYS A 185 2.74 -2.33 3.72
CA LYS A 185 3.60 -1.94 4.84
C LYS A 185 4.35 -0.67 4.50
N LEU A 186 4.43 0.22 5.47
CA LEU A 186 5.19 1.46 5.39
C LEU A 186 6.10 1.60 6.61
N LEU A 187 7.16 2.36 6.43
CA LEU A 187 7.96 2.93 7.50
C LEU A 187 7.63 4.42 7.58
N GLY A 188 7.12 4.86 8.72
CA GLY A 188 6.98 6.28 9.07
C GLY A 188 8.25 6.75 9.75
N ILE A 189 8.75 7.92 9.35
CA ILE A 189 9.99 8.51 9.89
C ILE A 189 9.75 9.97 10.19
N LYS A 190 10.13 10.41 11.39
CA LYS A 190 10.09 11.81 11.85
C LYS A 190 11.48 12.23 12.25
N GLU A 191 12.06 13.20 11.54
CA GLU A 191 13.41 13.71 11.80
C GLU A 191 13.35 15.06 12.48
N ASN A 192 14.13 15.26 13.54
CA ASN A 192 14.33 16.57 14.19
C ASN A 192 13.03 17.30 14.51
N GLU A 193 12.05 16.61 15.09
CA GLU A 193 10.72 17.14 15.45
C GLU A 193 9.91 17.72 14.28
N LYS A 194 10.25 17.34 13.04
CA LYS A 194 9.50 17.68 11.84
C LYS A 194 8.24 16.78 11.70
N GLU A 195 7.59 16.90 10.57
CA GLU A 195 6.44 16.09 10.22
C GLU A 195 6.82 14.64 9.94
N TRP A 196 5.91 13.71 10.17
CA TRP A 196 6.04 12.32 9.74
C TRP A 196 6.04 12.24 8.21
N LYS A 197 6.98 11.47 7.68
CA LYS A 197 7.12 11.15 6.26
C LYS A 197 7.14 9.64 6.09
N PHE A 198 6.69 9.16 4.93
CA PHE A 198 6.44 7.74 4.72
C PHE A 198 7.25 7.18 3.57
N ILE A 199 7.64 5.91 3.68
CA ILE A 199 8.30 5.15 2.62
C ILE A 199 7.79 3.70 2.65
N GLY A 200 7.66 3.07 1.49
CA GLY A 200 7.26 1.68 1.38
C GLY A 200 8.20 0.74 2.14
N ASP A 201 7.64 -0.24 2.86
CA ASP A 201 8.40 -1.28 3.56
C ASP A 201 8.22 -2.63 2.86
N ASN A 202 8.65 -2.71 1.63
CA ASN A 202 8.66 -3.92 0.81
C ASN A 202 10.07 -4.23 0.30
N GLN A 203 10.26 -5.38 -0.31
CA GLN A 203 11.56 -5.87 -0.75
C GLN A 203 12.29 -4.89 -1.71
N GLU A 204 11.54 -4.16 -2.55
CA GLU A 204 12.12 -3.22 -3.51
C GLU A 204 12.64 -1.97 -2.81
N TYR A 205 11.84 -1.39 -1.91
CA TYR A 205 12.29 -0.25 -1.09
C TYR A 205 13.40 -0.64 -0.12
N ARG A 206 13.34 -1.82 0.48
CA ARG A 206 14.39 -2.31 1.39
C ARG A 206 15.76 -2.41 0.72
N ARG A 207 15.83 -2.62 -0.61
CA ARG A 207 17.10 -2.54 -1.36
C ARG A 207 17.71 -1.14 -1.40
N LEU A 208 16.88 -0.11 -1.24
CA LEU A 208 17.32 1.28 -1.19
C LEU A 208 17.68 1.73 0.22
N TYR A 209 17.16 1.08 1.25
CA TYR A 209 17.32 1.45 2.65
C TYR A 209 18.77 1.74 3.06
N PRO A 210 19.79 0.94 2.67
CA PRO A 210 21.18 1.24 3.01
C PRO A 210 21.73 2.57 2.48
N ARG A 211 21.02 3.18 1.51
CA ARG A 211 21.41 4.45 0.89
C ARG A 211 20.61 5.65 1.39
N ILE A 212 19.47 5.40 2.05
CA ILE A 212 18.50 6.44 2.37
C ILE A 212 18.14 6.49 3.85
N LEU A 213 18.32 5.41 4.61
CA LEU A 213 18.00 5.36 6.03
C LEU A 213 19.26 5.52 6.89
N PRO A 214 19.16 6.21 8.04
CA PRO A 214 20.19 6.20 9.08
C PRO A 214 20.52 4.78 9.55
N MET A 215 21.80 4.55 9.89
CA MET A 215 22.27 3.24 10.39
C MET A 215 21.54 2.79 11.64
N ASP A 216 21.12 3.73 12.48
CA ASP A 216 20.38 3.44 13.72
C ASP A 216 19.00 2.82 13.43
N ILE A 217 18.33 3.26 12.36
CA ILE A 217 17.09 2.64 11.90
C ILE A 217 17.39 1.27 11.28
N LEU A 218 18.40 1.21 10.39
CA LEU A 218 18.78 -0.04 9.71
C LEU A 218 19.10 -1.19 10.65
N SER A 219 19.65 -0.89 11.82
CA SER A 219 19.97 -1.91 12.84
C SER A 219 18.77 -2.44 13.61
N GLN A 220 17.59 -1.81 13.44
CA GLN A 220 16.37 -2.11 14.19
C GLN A 220 15.24 -2.71 13.33
N ILE A 221 15.41 -2.79 11.98
CA ILE A 221 14.37 -3.23 11.03
C ILE A 221 14.69 -4.54 10.28
#